data_af20293077cd9ba7af5e0c4fd522b8c5
#
_entry.id   af20293077cd9ba7af5e0c4fd522b8c5
#
_cell.length_a   1.000
_cell.length_b   1.000
_cell.length_c   1.000
_cell.angle_alpha   90.00
_cell.angle_beta   90.00
_cell.angle_gamma   90.00
#
_symmetry.space_group_name_H-M   'P 1'
#
loop_
_entity.id
_entity.type
_entity.pdbx_description
1 polymer ?
#
loop_
_entity_poly.entity_id
_entity_poly.type
_entity_poly.pdbx_seq_one_letter_code
_entity_poly.pdbx_strand_id
1 'polypeptide(L)'
;MNFKVCDSATIRDTGTAKGRGVFATRQIALNEVIEICPVVLVKWSELPESLKQVVFNWGQLTNGPAASAISLGWGSMYNHCNPANVRYTANAVSCSMVFTAARHIDVGEELTVNYNESFGDIHSTEDNWFKGRDISPI
;
A
#
# COMPACT_ATOMS: atom_id res chain seq x y z
N MET A 1 -3.29 20.02 5.17
CA MET A 1 -3.43 18.62 5.63
C MET A 1 -2.23 18.20 6.42
N ASN A 2 -2.44 17.52 7.53
CA ASN A 2 -1.36 16.99 8.35
C ASN A 2 -0.99 15.59 7.90
N PHE A 3 0.29 15.30 7.85
CA PHE A 3 0.77 13.93 7.68
C PHE A 3 0.75 13.21 9.03
N LYS A 4 0.61 11.90 9.00
CA LYS A 4 0.60 11.06 10.20
C LYS A 4 1.63 9.96 10.02
N VAL A 5 2.62 9.92 10.92
CA VAL A 5 3.59 8.82 10.98
C VAL A 5 2.90 7.60 11.60
N CYS A 6 3.16 6.42 11.05
CA CYS A 6 2.62 5.19 11.60
C CYS A 6 3.19 4.94 13.01
N ASP A 7 2.30 4.82 14.00
CA ASP A 7 2.66 4.51 15.38
C ASP A 7 2.12 3.14 15.84
N SER A 8 1.48 2.41 14.94
CA SER A 8 0.76 1.17 15.25
C SER A 8 1.37 -0.07 14.65
N ALA A 9 2.43 0.08 13.84
CA ALA A 9 3.06 -1.02 13.15
C ALA A 9 4.53 -0.72 12.86
N THR A 10 5.30 -1.76 12.62
CA THR A 10 6.72 -1.67 12.31
C THR A 10 7.10 -2.63 11.20
N ILE A 11 8.25 -2.41 10.59
CA ILE A 11 8.82 -3.28 9.56
C ILE A 11 9.55 -4.42 10.26
N ARG A 12 9.34 -5.64 9.77
CA ARG A 12 10.17 -6.79 10.14
C ARG A 12 10.15 -7.84 9.04
N ASP A 13 11.05 -8.82 9.15
CA ASP A 13 11.12 -9.94 8.23
C ASP A 13 9.91 -10.85 8.41
N THR A 14 9.27 -11.25 7.30
CA THR A 14 8.14 -12.17 7.34
C THR A 14 8.56 -13.62 7.58
N GLY A 15 9.84 -13.95 7.35
CA GLY A 15 10.33 -15.32 7.36
C GLY A 15 9.92 -16.09 6.10
N THR A 16 9.40 -15.42 5.08
CA THR A 16 8.93 -16.02 3.82
C THR A 16 9.60 -15.35 2.63
N ALA A 17 9.28 -15.84 1.43
CA ALA A 17 9.77 -15.26 0.18
C ALA A 17 9.32 -13.80 -0.02
N LYS A 18 8.31 -13.34 0.71
CA LYS A 18 7.88 -11.94 0.68
C LYS A 18 8.93 -10.97 1.23
N GLY A 19 9.88 -11.46 2.02
CA GLY A 19 10.92 -10.65 2.63
C GLY A 19 10.41 -9.85 3.82
N ARG A 20 10.49 -8.51 3.73
CA ARG A 20 10.01 -7.62 4.80
C ARG A 20 8.52 -7.36 4.67
N GLY A 21 7.87 -7.08 5.79
CA GLY A 21 6.48 -6.67 5.85
C GLY A 21 6.24 -5.71 6.99
N VAL A 22 5.01 -5.24 7.09
CA VAL A 22 4.57 -4.31 8.13
C VAL A 22 3.69 -5.07 9.11
N PHE A 23 4.04 -5.05 10.40
CA PHE A 23 3.37 -5.84 11.43
C PHE A 23 2.85 -4.96 12.55
N ALA A 24 1.61 -5.21 12.98
CA ALA A 24 0.99 -4.44 14.05
C ALA A 24 1.74 -4.60 15.36
N THR A 25 2.04 -3.49 16.02
CA THR A 25 2.69 -3.44 17.34
C THR A 25 1.70 -3.24 18.47
N ARG A 26 0.45 -2.90 18.12
CA ARG A 26 -0.69 -2.82 19.02
C ARG A 26 -1.96 -3.21 18.27
N GLN A 27 -3.06 -3.31 18.96
CA GLN A 27 -4.35 -3.49 18.29
C GLN A 27 -4.72 -2.23 17.51
N ILE A 28 -5.28 -2.42 16.32
CA ILE A 28 -5.73 -1.35 15.45
C ILE A 28 -7.23 -1.54 15.20
N ALA A 29 -8.01 -0.51 15.48
CA ALA A 29 -9.46 -0.59 15.37
C ALA A 29 -9.89 -0.46 13.89
N LEU A 30 -11.05 -1.05 13.58
CA LEU A 30 -11.71 -0.84 12.29
C LEU A 30 -11.86 0.67 12.02
N ASN A 31 -11.49 1.09 10.82
CA ASN A 31 -11.52 2.48 10.35
C ASN A 31 -10.49 3.41 10.99
N GLU A 32 -9.61 2.89 11.82
CA GLU A 32 -8.50 3.70 12.35
C GLU A 32 -7.56 4.08 11.20
N VAL A 33 -7.19 5.36 11.14
CA VAL A 33 -6.17 5.83 10.20
C VAL A 33 -4.80 5.41 10.71
N ILE A 34 -4.11 4.59 9.92
CA ILE A 34 -2.80 4.05 10.29
C ILE A 34 -1.71 5.07 10.02
N GLU A 35 -1.74 5.68 8.84
CA GLU A 35 -0.76 6.70 8.45
C GLU A 35 -1.30 7.55 7.30
N ILE A 36 -0.77 8.76 7.19
CA ILE A 36 -1.00 9.66 6.07
C ILE A 36 0.36 10.03 5.52
N CYS A 37 0.66 9.54 4.32
CA CYS A 37 2.00 9.55 3.75
C CYS A 37 2.12 10.56 2.62
N PRO A 38 3.18 11.37 2.57
CA PRO A 38 3.51 12.07 1.34
C PRO A 38 3.93 11.07 0.27
N VAL A 39 3.68 11.40 -0.99
CA VAL A 39 4.08 10.56 -2.11
C VAL A 39 5.04 11.32 -3.03
N VAL A 40 5.89 10.55 -3.72
CA VAL A 40 6.77 11.06 -4.78
C VAL A 40 6.21 10.53 -6.10
N LEU A 41 5.88 11.45 -7.01
CA LEU A 41 5.34 11.07 -8.30
C LEU A 41 6.46 10.85 -9.30
N VAL A 42 6.37 9.75 -10.03
CA VAL A 42 7.35 9.36 -11.05
C VAL A 42 6.61 8.83 -12.27
N LYS A 43 7.27 8.88 -13.42
CA LYS A 43 6.74 8.22 -14.63
C LYS A 43 7.10 6.74 -14.58
N TRP A 44 6.14 5.90 -14.95
CA TRP A 44 6.36 4.45 -15.02
C TRP A 44 7.58 4.11 -15.87
N SER A 45 7.77 4.80 -17.01
CA SER A 45 8.88 4.56 -17.92
C SER A 45 10.26 4.89 -17.32
N GLU A 46 10.31 5.67 -16.25
CA GLU A 46 11.55 6.04 -15.58
C GLU A 46 11.90 5.10 -14.42
N LEU A 47 11.00 4.17 -14.07
CA LEU A 47 11.21 3.28 -12.94
C LEU A 47 12.10 2.09 -13.33
N PRO A 48 13.12 1.77 -12.51
CA PRO A 48 13.80 0.49 -12.63
C PRO A 48 12.85 -0.64 -12.21
N GLU A 49 13.09 -1.86 -12.69
CA GLU A 49 12.25 -3.01 -12.37
C GLU A 49 12.10 -3.23 -10.86
N SER A 50 13.17 -2.95 -10.11
CA SER A 50 13.16 -3.14 -8.65
C SER A 50 12.15 -2.25 -7.91
N LEU A 51 11.69 -1.16 -8.50
CA LEU A 51 10.73 -0.24 -7.88
C LEU A 51 9.30 -0.40 -8.42
N LYS A 52 9.11 -1.11 -9.52
CA LYS A 52 7.80 -1.20 -10.17
C LYS A 52 6.76 -1.89 -9.32
N GLN A 53 7.17 -2.77 -8.40
CA GLN A 53 6.24 -3.48 -7.53
C GLN A 53 5.87 -2.71 -6.25
N VAL A 54 6.49 -1.55 -6.00
CA VAL A 54 6.22 -0.74 -4.79
C VAL A 54 5.52 0.57 -5.09
N VAL A 55 5.08 0.80 -6.33
CA VAL A 55 4.40 2.02 -6.73
C VAL A 55 2.90 1.81 -6.84
N PHE A 56 2.16 2.89 -6.64
CA PHE A 56 0.72 2.93 -6.78
C PHE A 56 0.35 3.63 -8.09
N ASN A 57 -0.76 3.23 -8.69
CA ASN A 57 -1.29 3.85 -9.90
C ASN A 57 -2.01 5.15 -9.52
N TRP A 58 -1.27 6.23 -9.48
CA TRP A 58 -1.75 7.53 -9.02
C TRP A 58 -2.83 8.08 -9.93
N GLY A 59 -2.66 7.94 -11.25
CA GLY A 59 -3.66 8.40 -12.21
C GLY A 59 -5.00 7.74 -12.00
N GLN A 60 -5.04 6.43 -11.74
CA GLN A 60 -6.26 5.71 -11.45
C GLN A 60 -6.88 6.17 -10.12
N LEU A 61 -6.07 6.28 -9.07
CA LEU A 61 -6.55 6.63 -7.74
C LEU A 61 -7.10 8.05 -7.66
N THR A 62 -6.57 8.97 -8.45
CA THR A 62 -6.96 10.38 -8.43
C THR A 62 -7.88 10.77 -9.57
N ASN A 63 -8.16 9.82 -10.49
CA ASN A 63 -8.91 10.09 -11.72
C ASN A 63 -8.27 11.25 -12.50
N GLY A 64 -6.96 11.22 -12.62
CA GLY A 64 -6.15 12.28 -13.22
C GLY A 64 -5.17 11.74 -14.25
N PRO A 65 -4.17 12.56 -14.63
CA PRO A 65 -3.14 12.16 -15.61
C PRO A 65 -2.36 10.94 -15.13
N ALA A 66 -1.88 10.14 -16.07
CA ALA A 66 -1.09 8.95 -15.78
C ALA A 66 0.16 9.31 -14.99
N ALA A 67 0.32 8.68 -13.83
CA ALA A 67 1.49 8.84 -12.96
C ALA A 67 1.57 7.65 -12.03
N SER A 68 2.77 7.35 -11.57
CA SER A 68 3.03 6.37 -10.52
C SER A 68 3.45 7.10 -9.25
N ALA A 69 3.07 6.57 -8.09
CA ALA A 69 3.40 7.18 -6.81
C ALA A 69 4.20 6.20 -5.95
N ILE A 70 5.32 6.69 -5.41
CA ILE A 70 6.03 6.01 -4.34
C ILE A 70 5.55 6.63 -3.04
N SER A 71 4.96 5.82 -2.16
CA SER A 71 4.52 6.29 -0.86
C SER A 71 5.68 6.24 0.13
N LEU A 72 5.91 7.34 0.83
CA LEU A 72 6.87 7.38 1.93
C LEU A 72 6.23 6.81 3.19
N GLY A 73 6.91 6.85 4.32
CA GLY A 73 6.45 6.12 5.49
C GLY A 73 6.52 4.62 5.23
N TRP A 74 5.53 3.87 5.70
CA TRP A 74 5.42 2.43 5.41
C TRP A 74 4.62 2.13 4.14
N GLY A 75 4.05 3.14 3.49
CA GLY A 75 3.05 2.96 2.43
C GLY A 75 3.47 2.03 1.30
N SER A 76 4.70 2.16 0.79
CA SER A 76 5.21 1.29 -0.27
C SER A 76 5.81 -0.02 0.25
N MET A 77 5.70 -0.30 1.56
CA MET A 77 6.26 -1.49 2.20
C MET A 77 5.23 -2.57 2.52
N TYR A 78 3.92 -2.26 2.42
CA TYR A 78 2.88 -3.27 2.68
C TYR A 78 2.92 -4.37 1.63
N ASN A 79 2.85 -5.62 2.07
CA ASN A 79 2.73 -6.75 1.17
C ASN A 79 1.30 -6.90 0.66
N HIS A 80 1.14 -7.71 -0.38
CA HIS A 80 -0.15 -7.98 -1.00
C HIS A 80 -0.92 -9.07 -0.26
N CYS A 81 -2.24 -8.89 -0.15
CA CYS A 81 -3.18 -9.95 0.18
C CYS A 81 -4.54 -9.60 -0.45
N ASN A 82 -5.29 -10.61 -0.82
CA ASN A 82 -6.65 -10.45 -1.36
C ASN A 82 -7.59 -11.45 -0.66
N PRO A 83 -8.47 -11.03 0.27
CA PRO A 83 -8.66 -9.64 0.69
C PRO A 83 -7.53 -9.14 1.59
N ALA A 84 -7.27 -7.85 1.52
CA ALA A 84 -6.32 -7.16 2.40
C ALA A 84 -6.99 -6.74 3.71
N ASN A 85 -6.20 -6.31 4.70
CA ASN A 85 -6.75 -5.74 5.93
C ASN A 85 -6.57 -4.22 6.03
N VAL A 86 -5.90 -3.62 5.05
CA VAL A 86 -5.72 -2.16 4.96
C VAL A 86 -6.26 -1.68 3.62
N ARG A 87 -7.07 -0.63 3.65
CA ARG A 87 -7.47 0.08 2.44
C ARG A 87 -6.72 1.40 2.36
N TYR A 88 -6.64 1.97 1.17
CA TYR A 88 -5.97 3.25 0.98
C TYR A 88 -6.74 4.15 0.02
N THR A 89 -6.56 5.46 0.20
CA THR A 89 -7.10 6.48 -0.68
C THR A 89 -6.00 7.48 -1.00
N ALA A 90 -6.16 8.18 -2.12
CA ALA A 90 -5.22 9.19 -2.57
C ALA A 90 -5.86 10.56 -2.49
N ASN A 91 -5.09 11.56 -2.06
CA ASN A 91 -5.50 12.96 -2.05
C ASN A 91 -4.59 13.74 -3.01
N ALA A 92 -5.14 14.12 -4.16
CA ALA A 92 -4.37 14.81 -5.20
C ALA A 92 -3.95 16.22 -4.78
N VAL A 93 -4.76 16.89 -3.95
CA VAL A 93 -4.48 18.27 -3.52
C VAL A 93 -3.25 18.32 -2.61
N SER A 94 -3.18 17.39 -1.64
CA SER A 94 -2.05 17.32 -0.71
C SER A 94 -0.92 16.41 -1.17
N CYS A 95 -1.09 15.73 -2.30
CA CYS A 95 -0.14 14.75 -2.83
C CYS A 95 0.23 13.70 -1.75
N SER A 96 -0.80 13.07 -1.20
CA SER A 96 -0.65 12.14 -0.08
C SER A 96 -1.55 10.92 -0.25
N MET A 97 -1.23 9.87 0.49
CA MET A 97 -2.04 8.66 0.61
C MET A 97 -2.42 8.41 2.06
N VAL A 98 -3.67 7.99 2.26
CA VAL A 98 -4.21 7.65 3.58
C VAL A 98 -4.41 6.14 3.63
N PHE A 99 -3.79 5.49 4.61
CA PHE A 99 -3.93 4.05 4.86
C PHE A 99 -4.79 3.86 6.10
N THR A 100 -5.84 3.07 5.97
CA THR A 100 -6.88 2.91 7.00
C THR A 100 -7.16 1.43 7.23
N ALA A 101 -7.30 1.03 8.49
CA ALA A 101 -7.65 -0.36 8.81
C ALA A 101 -9.06 -0.67 8.30
N ALA A 102 -9.18 -1.73 7.50
CA ALA A 102 -10.44 -2.17 6.92
C ALA A 102 -11.18 -3.15 7.82
N ARG A 103 -10.54 -3.61 8.89
CA ARG A 103 -11.10 -4.42 9.97
C ARG A 103 -10.27 -4.22 11.22
N HIS A 104 -10.69 -4.81 12.33
CA HIS A 104 -9.82 -4.90 13.51
C HIS A 104 -8.58 -5.73 13.19
N ILE A 105 -7.42 -5.26 13.61
CA ILE A 105 -6.14 -5.92 13.39
C ILE A 105 -5.50 -6.15 14.77
N ASP A 106 -5.11 -7.40 15.02
CA ASP A 106 -4.49 -7.77 16.30
C ASP A 106 -2.99 -7.51 16.29
N VAL A 107 -2.42 -7.37 17.48
CA VAL A 107 -0.96 -7.31 17.68
C VAL A 107 -0.31 -8.50 16.99
N GLY A 108 0.73 -8.22 16.20
CA GLY A 108 1.50 -9.25 15.50
C GLY A 108 0.95 -9.64 14.12
N GLU A 109 -0.25 -9.19 13.76
CA GLU A 109 -0.74 -9.43 12.40
C GLU A 109 0.04 -8.59 11.39
N GLU A 110 0.25 -9.15 10.21
CA GLU A 110 0.80 -8.40 9.09
C GLU A 110 -0.28 -7.49 8.48
N LEU A 111 0.05 -6.23 8.27
CA LEU A 111 -0.79 -5.28 7.54
C LEU A 111 -0.53 -5.46 6.04
N THR A 112 -1.60 -5.60 5.26
CA THR A 112 -1.52 -5.88 3.83
C THR A 112 -2.45 -4.96 3.05
N VAL A 113 -2.09 -4.70 1.80
CA VAL A 113 -2.92 -3.98 0.84
C VAL A 113 -3.16 -4.88 -0.38
N ASN A 114 -4.16 -4.57 -1.17
CA ASN A 114 -4.42 -5.31 -2.40
C ASN A 114 -3.69 -4.62 -3.56
N TYR A 115 -2.73 -5.32 -4.18
CA TYR A 115 -1.93 -4.80 -5.29
C TYR A 115 -2.69 -4.74 -6.62
N ASN A 116 -3.82 -5.45 -6.72
CA ASN A 116 -4.63 -5.38 -7.92
C ASN A 116 -5.20 -3.97 -8.06
N GLU A 117 -5.47 -3.55 -9.29
CA GLU A 117 -6.01 -2.21 -9.54
C GLU A 117 -7.47 -2.11 -9.10
N SER A 118 -7.69 -2.07 -7.80
CA SER A 118 -8.99 -2.10 -7.15
C SER A 118 -9.36 -0.76 -6.49
N PHE A 119 -8.73 0.33 -6.90
CA PHE A 119 -8.97 1.68 -6.37
C PHE A 119 -8.72 1.80 -4.85
N GLY A 120 -7.78 1.01 -4.34
CA GLY A 120 -7.45 1.02 -2.92
C GLY A 120 -8.33 0.13 -2.05
N ASP A 121 -9.32 -0.56 -2.63
CA ASP A 121 -10.18 -1.50 -1.93
C ASP A 121 -9.41 -2.74 -1.50
N ILE A 122 -9.92 -3.44 -0.50
CA ILE A 122 -9.27 -4.63 0.04
C ILE A 122 -9.52 -5.89 -0.79
N HIS A 123 -10.58 -5.89 -1.61
CA HIS A 123 -11.02 -7.08 -2.35
C HIS A 123 -11.06 -6.80 -3.85
N SER A 124 -10.60 -7.76 -4.63
CA SER A 124 -10.76 -7.78 -6.08
C SER A 124 -11.18 -9.17 -6.53
N THR A 125 -11.88 -9.25 -7.68
CA THR A 125 -12.37 -10.51 -8.23
C THR A 125 -11.25 -11.37 -8.80
N GLU A 126 -10.14 -10.75 -9.21
CA GLU A 126 -8.98 -11.42 -9.79
C GLU A 126 -7.73 -11.03 -9.04
N ASP A 127 -6.77 -11.94 -8.99
CA ASP A 127 -5.47 -11.69 -8.39
C ASP A 127 -4.42 -11.69 -9.50
N ASN A 128 -4.28 -10.55 -10.16
CA ASN A 128 -3.48 -10.42 -11.39
C ASN A 128 -2.47 -9.27 -11.37
N TRP A 129 -2.16 -8.74 -10.18
CA TRP A 129 -1.27 -7.58 -10.02
C TRP A 129 0.12 -7.77 -10.65
N PHE A 130 0.56 -9.02 -10.76
CA PHE A 130 1.87 -9.37 -11.31
C PHE A 130 1.90 -9.42 -12.83
N LYS A 131 0.73 -9.48 -13.49
CA LYS A 131 0.66 -9.60 -14.95
C LYS A 131 1.15 -8.32 -15.61
N GLY A 132 2.03 -8.47 -16.61
CA GLY A 132 2.60 -7.34 -17.34
C GLY A 132 3.72 -6.61 -16.59
N ARG A 133 4.10 -7.07 -15.39
CA ARG A 133 5.16 -6.46 -14.57
C ARG A 133 6.42 -7.31 -14.46
N ASP A 134 6.48 -8.44 -15.13
CA ASP A 134 7.60 -9.40 -15.05
C ASP A 134 7.93 -9.76 -13.59
N ILE A 135 6.90 -10.01 -12.81
CA ILE A 135 6.98 -10.34 -11.37
C ILE A 135 6.24 -11.65 -11.15
N SER A 136 6.80 -12.53 -10.32
CA SER A 136 6.12 -13.76 -9.91
C SER A 136 5.29 -13.50 -8.64
N PRO A 137 4.09 -14.06 -8.53
CA PRO A 137 3.30 -13.96 -7.29
C PRO A 137 3.97 -14.76 -6.17
N ILE A 138 3.83 -14.25 -4.97
CA ILE A 138 4.40 -14.89 -3.78
C ILE A 138 3.27 -15.22 -2.79
#